data_762b1683ede8955b3fbc06c837bde789
#
_entry.id   762b1683ede8955b3fbc06c837bde789
#
_cell.length_a   1.000
_cell.length_b   1.000
_cell.length_c   1.000
_cell.angle_alpha   90.00
_cell.angle_beta   90.00
_cell.angle_gamma   90.00
#
_symmetry.space_group_name_H-M   'P 1'
#
loop_
_entity.id
_entity.type
_entity.pdbx_description
1 polymer ?
#
loop_
_entity_poly.entity_id
_entity_poly.type
_entity_poly.pdbx_seq_one_letter_code
_entity_poly.pdbx_strand_id
1 'polypeptide(L)'
;METKRLAGLEPAAVFHYFEEVCAIPHGSRNTKKISDYLVDFAKEHGLRYIQDAANNVILFGNGTCGMEDHAPVILQGHMDMVCEKDMDCPLDMEKEGLDVTHDDKFVFAKGTTLGGDDGIAVAYALALLADDTIPHPPLEVIITVDEEIGMLGADVIDLSELKGRTMINLDSEDEGIFTVSCAGGATATISLPAERKAVYGPCVRLSVDGLQGGHSGAEIHKNRANANKVMGEFMDRIQKLMPLCLTSLSGGTKDNAIPRSCQATLVAMGIQLERINAVAEELQTEVREKYDEPDAVIQAFDVDALGGNGLSTQATAKVIGLLCAAPNGVQARSKDIEGLVQTSLNMGITKLGERFNVTFSVRSSVNSEKEDLLEKLKGLAEFFEGNYSQSGEYPAWEFRKDSVLRDTMVRIYREMFGKEPQVLAIHAGLECGLLGEKLPGLDCVSIGPQMHDIHTSREKLDIASTECTWKFLLEVLKNL
;
A
#
# COMPACT_ATOMS: atom_id res chain seq x y z
N MET A 1 -10.53 -37.86 -13.97
CA MET A 1 -9.31 -37.02 -14.11
C MET A 1 -9.80 -35.69 -14.68
N GLU A 2 -9.86 -34.68 -13.86
CA GLU A 2 -10.06 -33.33 -14.41
C GLU A 2 -8.91 -33.03 -15.36
N THR A 3 -9.22 -32.60 -16.55
CA THR A 3 -8.24 -32.17 -17.54
C THR A 3 -7.53 -30.93 -16.97
N LYS A 4 -6.23 -31.03 -16.73
CA LYS A 4 -5.41 -29.88 -16.31
C LYS A 4 -5.56 -28.79 -17.37
N ARG A 5 -6.08 -27.63 -16.97
CA ARG A 5 -6.51 -26.56 -17.89
C ARG A 5 -5.35 -25.73 -18.39
N LEU A 6 -4.25 -25.68 -17.63
CA LEU A 6 -3.02 -24.98 -18.00
C LEU A 6 -1.98 -25.94 -18.61
N ALA A 7 -2.35 -27.19 -18.84
CA ALA A 7 -1.47 -28.18 -19.48
C ALA A 7 -1.06 -27.74 -20.89
N GLY A 8 0.24 -27.72 -21.16
CA GLY A 8 0.81 -27.30 -22.44
C GLY A 8 1.30 -25.84 -22.50
N LEU A 9 1.10 -25.08 -21.42
CA LEU A 9 1.78 -23.80 -21.25
C LEU A 9 3.22 -24.02 -20.76
N GLU A 10 4.10 -23.10 -21.15
CA GLU A 10 5.50 -23.08 -20.69
C GLU A 10 5.75 -21.84 -19.81
N PRO A 11 6.47 -22.00 -18.69
CA PRO A 11 7.16 -23.22 -18.17
C PRO A 11 6.17 -24.23 -17.56
N ALA A 12 6.21 -25.46 -18.05
CA ALA A 12 5.22 -26.48 -17.67
C ALA A 12 5.17 -26.74 -16.15
N ALA A 13 6.31 -26.77 -15.45
CA ALA A 13 6.36 -26.98 -14.02
C ALA A 13 5.71 -25.81 -13.24
N VAL A 14 5.95 -24.57 -13.66
CA VAL A 14 5.39 -23.38 -13.02
C VAL A 14 3.87 -23.36 -13.16
N PHE A 15 3.34 -23.53 -14.40
CA PHE A 15 1.90 -23.54 -14.61
C PHE A 15 1.20 -24.75 -13.98
N HIS A 16 1.93 -25.88 -13.81
CA HIS A 16 1.41 -26.99 -13.04
C HIS A 16 1.15 -26.62 -11.58
N TYR A 17 2.15 -26.06 -10.89
CA TYR A 17 2.00 -25.67 -9.49
C TYR A 17 1.06 -24.49 -9.33
N PHE A 18 1.04 -23.55 -10.27
CA PHE A 18 0.09 -22.44 -10.26
C PHE A 18 -1.37 -22.94 -10.35
N GLU A 19 -1.65 -23.91 -11.22
CA GLU A 19 -2.98 -24.54 -11.31
C GLU A 19 -3.37 -25.26 -10.00
N GLU A 20 -2.40 -25.91 -9.32
CA GLU A 20 -2.65 -26.55 -8.02
C GLU A 20 -2.93 -25.54 -6.91
N VAL A 21 -2.20 -24.41 -6.87
CA VAL A 21 -2.46 -23.29 -5.95
C VAL A 21 -3.86 -22.74 -6.18
N CYS A 22 -4.22 -22.43 -7.43
CA CYS A 22 -5.54 -21.90 -7.78
C CYS A 22 -6.70 -22.87 -7.45
N ALA A 23 -6.43 -24.18 -7.40
CA ALA A 23 -7.45 -25.17 -7.02
C ALA A 23 -7.77 -25.18 -5.51
N ILE A 24 -6.99 -24.50 -4.70
CA ILE A 24 -7.15 -24.40 -3.24
C ILE A 24 -7.75 -23.02 -2.92
N PRO A 25 -8.87 -22.91 -2.18
CA PRO A 25 -9.33 -21.61 -1.71
C PRO A 25 -8.34 -21.03 -0.70
N HIS A 26 -7.81 -19.82 -1.00
CA HIS A 26 -6.69 -19.22 -0.26
C HIS A 26 -6.79 -17.69 -0.12
N GLY A 27 -8.00 -17.15 -0.02
CA GLY A 27 -8.17 -15.75 0.33
C GLY A 27 -7.56 -15.39 1.69
N SER A 28 -7.22 -14.12 1.91
CA SER A 28 -6.71 -13.65 3.22
C SER A 28 -7.59 -14.14 4.36
N ARG A 29 -6.96 -14.57 5.47
CA ARG A 29 -7.56 -15.26 6.63
C ARG A 29 -8.09 -16.69 6.36
N ASN A 30 -8.03 -17.17 5.13
CA ASN A 30 -8.42 -18.53 4.75
C ASN A 30 -7.23 -19.36 4.23
N THR A 31 -6.06 -19.19 4.82
CA THR A 31 -4.77 -19.67 4.32
C THR A 31 -4.36 -21.06 4.82
N LYS A 32 -5.13 -21.66 5.76
CA LYS A 32 -4.70 -22.95 6.37
C LYS A 32 -4.54 -24.09 5.36
N LYS A 33 -5.44 -24.19 4.38
CA LYS A 33 -5.39 -25.31 3.40
C LYS A 33 -4.19 -25.19 2.47
N ILE A 34 -3.89 -23.98 1.99
CA ILE A 34 -2.73 -23.77 1.13
C ILE A 34 -1.42 -23.90 1.92
N SER A 35 -1.38 -23.44 3.17
CA SER A 35 -0.24 -23.65 4.06
C SER A 35 0.02 -25.15 4.30
N ASP A 36 -1.03 -25.95 4.51
CA ASP A 36 -0.90 -27.41 4.66
C ASP A 36 -0.45 -28.08 3.35
N TYR A 37 -0.92 -27.61 2.19
CA TYR A 37 -0.45 -28.07 0.88
C TYR A 37 1.06 -27.86 0.71
N LEU A 38 1.59 -26.71 1.12
CA LEU A 38 3.04 -26.42 1.07
C LEU A 38 3.83 -27.35 2.00
N VAL A 39 3.28 -27.65 3.17
CA VAL A 39 3.88 -28.61 4.11
C VAL A 39 3.86 -30.03 3.53
N ASP A 40 2.78 -30.43 2.88
CA ASP A 40 2.70 -31.75 2.26
C ASP A 40 3.64 -31.87 1.05
N PHE A 41 3.75 -30.80 0.23
CA PHE A 41 4.79 -30.71 -0.81
C PHE A 41 6.20 -30.90 -0.23
N ALA A 42 6.52 -30.22 0.88
CA ALA A 42 7.83 -30.37 1.53
C ALA A 42 8.10 -31.82 1.97
N LYS A 43 7.10 -32.50 2.54
CA LYS A 43 7.21 -33.90 2.94
C LYS A 43 7.44 -34.85 1.76
N GLU A 44 6.68 -34.63 0.66
CA GLU A 44 6.80 -35.43 -0.58
C GLU A 44 8.19 -35.31 -1.21
N HIS A 45 8.80 -34.12 -1.16
CA HIS A 45 10.12 -33.84 -1.72
C HIS A 45 11.27 -34.01 -0.69
N GLY A 46 10.96 -34.42 0.55
CA GLY A 46 11.96 -34.62 1.60
C GLY A 46 12.65 -33.34 2.07
N LEU A 47 11.99 -32.20 1.93
CA LEU A 47 12.51 -30.89 2.32
C LEU A 47 12.29 -30.61 3.81
N ARG A 48 13.23 -29.89 4.42
CA ARG A 48 13.00 -29.28 5.73
C ARG A 48 12.00 -28.12 5.58
N TYR A 49 11.11 -27.97 6.54
CA TYR A 49 10.15 -26.87 6.55
C TYR A 49 9.88 -26.36 7.97
N ILE A 50 9.34 -25.16 8.05
CA ILE A 50 8.74 -24.57 9.25
C ILE A 50 7.35 -24.07 8.85
N GLN A 51 6.32 -24.43 9.62
CA GLN A 51 4.99 -23.86 9.54
C GLN A 51 4.69 -23.23 10.90
N ASP A 52 4.40 -21.92 10.94
CA ASP A 52 4.13 -21.22 12.18
C ASP A 52 2.63 -21.23 12.55
N ALA A 53 2.30 -20.64 13.69
CA ALA A 53 0.92 -20.57 14.18
C ALA A 53 0.02 -19.64 13.36
N ALA A 54 0.60 -18.72 12.58
CA ALA A 54 -0.12 -17.86 11.66
C ALA A 54 -0.38 -18.51 10.30
N ASN A 55 0.20 -19.68 10.04
CA ASN A 55 0.25 -20.45 8.78
C ASN A 55 1.31 -19.94 7.77
N ASN A 56 2.24 -19.07 8.14
CA ASN A 56 3.40 -18.83 7.30
C ASN A 56 4.19 -20.13 7.12
N VAL A 57 4.83 -20.30 5.95
CA VAL A 57 5.65 -21.48 5.66
C VAL A 57 7.04 -21.04 5.20
N ILE A 58 8.08 -21.68 5.75
CA ILE A 58 9.45 -21.57 5.28
C ILE A 58 9.88 -22.96 4.77
N LEU A 59 10.34 -23.03 3.53
CA LEU A 59 10.87 -24.25 2.92
C LEU A 59 12.37 -24.10 2.72
N PHE A 60 13.12 -25.21 2.92
CA PHE A 60 14.57 -25.23 2.77
C PHE A 60 14.99 -26.23 1.72
N GLY A 61 15.51 -25.74 0.59
CA GLY A 61 16.10 -26.53 -0.48
C GLY A 61 17.63 -26.60 -0.37
N ASN A 62 18.21 -27.75 -0.64
CA ASN A 62 19.64 -27.86 -0.78
C ASN A 62 20.12 -27.21 -2.08
N GLY A 63 21.36 -26.74 -2.14
CA GLY A 63 21.97 -26.34 -3.41
C GLY A 63 22.09 -27.52 -4.36
N THR A 64 22.12 -27.26 -5.65
CA THR A 64 22.15 -28.28 -6.71
C THR A 64 23.31 -28.04 -7.67
N CYS A 65 23.66 -29.04 -8.46
CA CYS A 65 24.58 -28.92 -9.59
C CYS A 65 25.96 -28.31 -9.24
N GLY A 66 26.48 -28.57 -8.03
CA GLY A 66 27.77 -28.06 -7.57
C GLY A 66 27.75 -26.75 -6.83
N MET A 67 26.53 -26.25 -6.49
CA MET A 67 26.34 -25.02 -5.72
C MET A 67 25.94 -25.27 -4.25
N GLU A 68 26.09 -26.50 -3.75
CA GLU A 68 25.63 -26.93 -2.43
C GLU A 68 26.31 -26.17 -1.27
N ASP A 69 27.52 -25.67 -1.49
CA ASP A 69 28.32 -24.93 -0.50
C ASP A 69 28.20 -23.38 -0.66
N HIS A 70 27.38 -22.90 -1.60
CA HIS A 70 27.16 -21.46 -1.77
C HIS A 70 26.34 -20.90 -0.60
N ALA A 71 26.37 -19.57 -0.44
CA ALA A 71 25.52 -18.89 0.53
C ALA A 71 24.05 -19.07 0.15
N PRO A 72 23.14 -19.32 1.10
CA PRO A 72 21.72 -19.47 0.80
C PRO A 72 21.12 -18.19 0.20
N VAL A 73 20.22 -18.36 -0.75
CA VAL A 73 19.40 -17.31 -1.33
C VAL A 73 17.97 -17.46 -0.83
N ILE A 74 17.37 -16.34 -0.43
CA ILE A 74 15.97 -16.28 0.00
C ILE A 74 15.11 -15.96 -1.23
N LEU A 75 14.07 -16.77 -1.46
CA LEU A 75 12.95 -16.45 -2.33
C LEU A 75 11.75 -16.10 -1.45
N GLN A 76 10.98 -15.09 -1.81
CA GLN A 76 9.87 -14.67 -0.99
C GLN A 76 8.66 -14.27 -1.86
N GLY A 77 7.47 -14.64 -1.38
CA GLY A 77 6.16 -14.25 -1.85
C GLY A 77 5.10 -14.58 -0.80
N HIS A 78 3.83 -14.27 -1.10
CA HIS A 78 2.72 -14.57 -0.21
C HIS A 78 1.75 -15.59 -0.81
N MET A 79 1.00 -16.30 0.05
CA MET A 79 0.09 -17.35 -0.40
C MET A 79 -1.38 -16.95 -0.40
N ASP A 80 -1.73 -15.83 0.21
CA ASP A 80 -3.10 -15.34 0.19
C ASP A 80 -3.37 -14.49 -1.05
N MET A 81 -4.64 -14.24 -1.34
CA MET A 81 -5.08 -13.42 -2.45
C MET A 81 -6.29 -12.57 -2.08
N VAL A 82 -6.49 -11.47 -2.78
CA VAL A 82 -7.74 -10.71 -2.76
C VAL A 82 -8.86 -11.52 -3.42
N CYS A 83 -9.98 -11.71 -2.72
CA CYS A 83 -11.14 -12.44 -3.22
C CYS A 83 -12.22 -11.47 -3.71
N GLU A 84 -12.16 -11.08 -5.00
CA GLU A 84 -13.18 -10.31 -5.67
C GLU A 84 -13.87 -11.14 -6.76
N LYS A 85 -15.17 -10.93 -6.98
CA LYS A 85 -15.93 -11.64 -8.01
C LYS A 85 -17.04 -10.79 -8.63
N ASP A 86 -17.41 -11.14 -9.85
CA ASP A 86 -18.56 -10.57 -10.52
C ASP A 86 -19.87 -10.91 -9.79
N MET A 87 -20.86 -10.02 -9.85
CA MET A 87 -22.11 -10.17 -9.12
C MET A 87 -22.91 -11.44 -9.49
N ASP A 88 -22.73 -11.94 -10.71
CA ASP A 88 -23.38 -13.13 -11.24
C ASP A 88 -22.51 -14.40 -11.15
N CYS A 89 -21.28 -14.29 -10.63
CA CYS A 89 -20.42 -15.45 -10.42
C CYS A 89 -20.90 -16.29 -9.23
N PRO A 90 -21.25 -17.59 -9.45
CA PRO A 90 -21.79 -18.45 -8.42
C PRO A 90 -20.75 -19.02 -7.45
N LEU A 91 -19.44 -18.90 -7.79
CA LEU A 91 -18.34 -19.52 -7.05
C LEU A 91 -18.30 -19.04 -5.59
N ASP A 92 -18.18 -19.98 -4.66
CA ASP A 92 -17.90 -19.71 -3.24
C ASP A 92 -16.38 -19.74 -3.02
N MET A 93 -15.71 -18.59 -3.18
CA MET A 93 -14.25 -18.48 -3.07
C MET A 93 -13.68 -18.83 -1.68
N GLU A 94 -14.53 -18.95 -0.66
CA GLU A 94 -14.09 -19.44 0.65
C GLU A 94 -13.96 -20.96 0.71
N LYS A 95 -14.61 -21.70 -0.20
CA LYS A 95 -14.71 -23.17 -0.14
C LYS A 95 -14.20 -23.88 -1.38
N GLU A 96 -14.28 -23.20 -2.54
CA GLU A 96 -14.02 -23.78 -3.85
C GLU A 96 -12.78 -23.13 -4.48
N GLY A 97 -12.01 -23.92 -5.22
CA GLY A 97 -10.92 -23.40 -6.04
C GLY A 97 -11.41 -22.61 -7.25
N LEU A 98 -10.53 -21.87 -7.87
CA LEU A 98 -10.85 -20.96 -8.97
C LEU A 98 -11.13 -21.74 -10.28
N ASP A 99 -12.01 -21.21 -11.12
CA ASP A 99 -12.25 -21.72 -12.48
C ASP A 99 -11.22 -21.10 -13.46
N VAL A 100 -9.95 -21.54 -13.32
CA VAL A 100 -8.83 -21.03 -14.11
C VAL A 100 -8.94 -21.49 -15.56
N THR A 101 -8.56 -20.61 -16.48
CA THR A 101 -8.48 -20.88 -17.92
C THR A 101 -7.41 -19.97 -18.56
N HIS A 102 -7.15 -20.16 -19.84
CA HIS A 102 -6.25 -19.29 -20.59
C HIS A 102 -6.75 -19.02 -22.00
N ASP A 103 -6.29 -17.95 -22.60
CA ASP A 103 -6.29 -17.72 -24.04
C ASP A 103 -4.85 -17.83 -24.58
N ASP A 104 -4.59 -17.35 -25.80
CA ASP A 104 -3.25 -17.40 -26.40
C ASP A 104 -2.21 -16.51 -25.70
N LYS A 105 -2.64 -15.62 -24.81
CA LYS A 105 -1.77 -14.61 -24.19
C LYS A 105 -1.83 -14.63 -22.67
N PHE A 106 -2.97 -14.85 -22.08
CA PHE A 106 -3.20 -14.67 -20.66
C PHE A 106 -3.81 -15.91 -19.98
N VAL A 107 -3.40 -16.15 -18.74
CA VAL A 107 -4.13 -16.96 -17.77
C VAL A 107 -5.04 -16.05 -16.95
N PHE A 108 -6.27 -16.49 -16.69
CA PHE A 108 -7.28 -15.77 -15.90
C PHE A 108 -8.28 -16.74 -15.25
N ALA A 109 -9.03 -16.28 -14.26
CA ALA A 109 -10.15 -17.02 -13.69
C ALA A 109 -11.48 -16.46 -14.19
N LYS A 110 -12.51 -17.31 -14.31
CA LYS A 110 -13.82 -16.91 -14.84
C LYS A 110 -14.66 -16.22 -13.78
N GLY A 111 -14.79 -14.91 -13.89
CA GLY A 111 -15.67 -14.11 -13.05
C GLY A 111 -15.15 -13.88 -11.63
N THR A 112 -13.86 -14.17 -11.37
CA THR A 112 -13.19 -13.93 -10.09
C THR A 112 -11.79 -13.36 -10.32
N THR A 113 -11.16 -12.83 -9.27
CA THR A 113 -9.69 -12.66 -9.21
C THR A 113 -9.00 -13.98 -9.51
N LEU A 114 -7.77 -13.91 -10.04
CA LEU A 114 -6.95 -15.07 -10.42
C LEU A 114 -6.04 -15.54 -9.27
N GLY A 115 -5.58 -14.60 -8.41
CA GLY A 115 -4.54 -14.86 -7.43
C GLY A 115 -3.17 -15.08 -8.09
N GLY A 116 -2.93 -14.43 -9.23
CA GLY A 116 -1.60 -14.32 -9.84
C GLY A 116 -0.66 -13.59 -8.89
N ASP A 117 -1.14 -12.55 -8.26
CA ASP A 117 -0.66 -11.86 -7.09
C ASP A 117 -1.13 -12.61 -5.83
N ASP A 118 -0.26 -13.38 -5.11
CA ASP A 118 1.14 -13.71 -5.49
C ASP A 118 1.33 -15.24 -5.63
N GLY A 119 0.28 -15.94 -6.06
CA GLY A 119 0.34 -17.40 -6.31
C GLY A 119 1.40 -17.80 -7.33
N ILE A 120 1.83 -16.87 -8.21
CA ILE A 120 2.89 -17.16 -9.17
C ILE A 120 4.27 -17.28 -8.51
N ALA A 121 4.55 -16.50 -7.46
CA ALA A 121 5.77 -16.64 -6.67
C ALA A 121 5.82 -18.02 -6.00
N VAL A 122 4.69 -18.44 -5.43
CA VAL A 122 4.56 -19.79 -4.86
C VAL A 122 4.88 -20.83 -5.92
N ALA A 123 4.30 -20.71 -7.12
CA ALA A 123 4.53 -21.66 -8.21
C ALA A 123 6.00 -21.69 -8.69
N TYR A 124 6.66 -20.55 -8.81
CA TYR A 124 8.09 -20.47 -9.12
C TYR A 124 8.94 -21.19 -8.06
N ALA A 125 8.66 -20.94 -6.78
CA ALA A 125 9.39 -21.56 -5.69
C ALA A 125 9.23 -23.10 -5.67
N LEU A 126 8.00 -23.60 -5.84
CA LEU A 126 7.73 -25.02 -5.88
C LEU A 126 8.37 -25.70 -7.09
N ALA A 127 8.33 -25.06 -8.27
CA ALA A 127 8.97 -25.58 -9.48
C ALA A 127 10.48 -25.68 -9.34
N LEU A 128 11.13 -24.73 -8.66
CA LEU A 128 12.57 -24.80 -8.33
C LEU A 128 12.87 -25.93 -7.35
N LEU A 129 12.10 -26.02 -6.27
CA LEU A 129 12.34 -27.01 -5.21
C LEU A 129 12.05 -28.46 -5.63
N ALA A 130 11.29 -28.66 -6.72
CA ALA A 130 10.92 -29.99 -7.23
C ALA A 130 11.92 -30.56 -8.26
N ASP A 131 12.88 -29.78 -8.74
CA ASP A 131 13.78 -30.17 -9.83
C ASP A 131 15.26 -30.01 -9.48
N ASP A 132 15.89 -31.07 -8.97
CA ASP A 132 17.31 -31.11 -8.62
C ASP A 132 18.27 -30.94 -9.83
N THR A 133 17.74 -30.85 -11.06
CA THR A 133 18.55 -30.60 -12.26
C THR A 133 18.76 -29.14 -12.59
N ILE A 134 18.01 -28.25 -11.94
CA ILE A 134 18.14 -26.80 -12.06
C ILE A 134 19.30 -26.33 -11.17
N PRO A 135 20.34 -25.66 -11.72
CA PRO A 135 21.45 -25.15 -10.92
C PRO A 135 21.01 -23.96 -10.05
N HIS A 136 21.13 -24.10 -8.73
CA HIS A 136 20.88 -23.01 -7.78
C HIS A 136 21.64 -23.21 -6.45
N PRO A 137 21.95 -22.14 -5.71
CA PRO A 137 22.46 -22.24 -4.33
C PRO A 137 21.40 -22.83 -3.39
N PRO A 138 21.73 -23.15 -2.13
CA PRO A 138 20.72 -23.48 -1.14
C PRO A 138 19.61 -22.40 -1.12
N LEU A 139 18.34 -22.83 -1.09
CA LEU A 139 17.19 -21.95 -1.09
C LEU A 139 16.52 -21.92 0.28
N GLU A 140 16.18 -20.73 0.73
CA GLU A 140 15.31 -20.48 1.88
C GLU A 140 14.06 -19.77 1.35
N VAL A 141 12.95 -20.50 1.21
CA VAL A 141 11.73 -19.96 0.60
C VAL A 141 10.77 -19.53 1.69
N ILE A 142 10.48 -18.25 1.77
CA ILE A 142 9.51 -17.66 2.69
C ILE A 142 8.20 -17.46 1.94
N ILE A 143 7.13 -18.08 2.43
CA ILE A 143 5.77 -17.88 1.90
C ILE A 143 4.88 -17.41 3.06
N THR A 144 4.52 -16.14 3.02
CA THR A 144 3.75 -15.46 4.05
C THR A 144 2.24 -15.57 3.83
N VAL A 145 1.48 -15.13 4.82
CA VAL A 145 0.01 -15.08 4.81
C VAL A 145 -0.47 -13.67 5.10
N ASP A 146 -1.71 -13.38 4.66
CA ASP A 146 -2.42 -12.15 5.01
C ASP A 146 -1.63 -10.86 4.65
N GLU A 147 -0.89 -10.92 3.52
CA GLU A 147 -0.20 -9.76 2.95
C GLU A 147 -1.21 -8.69 2.59
N GLU A 148 -2.25 -9.06 1.84
CA GLU A 148 -3.29 -8.23 1.22
C GLU A 148 -4.16 -7.44 2.22
N ILE A 149 -4.09 -7.82 3.48
CA ILE A 149 -4.82 -7.16 4.57
C ILE A 149 -3.89 -6.47 5.57
N GLY A 150 -2.63 -6.23 5.17
CA GLY A 150 -1.66 -5.44 5.92
C GLY A 150 -0.41 -6.18 6.34
N MET A 151 0.07 -7.14 5.56
CA MET A 151 1.35 -7.86 5.75
C MET A 151 1.44 -8.58 7.12
N LEU A 152 0.30 -9.12 7.61
CA LEU A 152 0.19 -9.65 8.97
C LEU A 152 1.09 -10.87 9.19
N GLY A 153 1.29 -11.70 8.17
CA GLY A 153 2.18 -12.84 8.22
C GLY A 153 3.64 -12.43 8.39
N ALA A 154 4.10 -11.46 7.58
CA ALA A 154 5.46 -10.95 7.65
C ALA A 154 5.76 -10.24 8.99
N ASP A 155 4.75 -9.63 9.60
CA ASP A 155 4.90 -8.99 10.92
C ASP A 155 5.22 -10.02 12.02
N VAL A 156 4.63 -11.20 12.00
CA VAL A 156 4.76 -12.19 13.09
C VAL A 156 5.76 -13.32 12.82
N ILE A 157 6.18 -13.53 11.56
CA ILE A 157 7.06 -14.63 11.18
C ILE A 157 8.41 -14.58 11.90
N ASP A 158 8.91 -15.72 12.40
CA ASP A 158 10.25 -15.85 12.96
C ASP A 158 11.25 -16.31 11.87
N LEU A 159 12.22 -15.45 11.58
CA LEU A 159 13.27 -15.67 10.58
C LEU A 159 14.63 -16.01 11.21
N SER A 160 14.68 -16.30 12.50
CA SER A 160 15.94 -16.54 13.23
C SER A 160 16.76 -17.73 12.71
N GLU A 161 16.11 -18.69 12.04
CA GLU A 161 16.79 -19.87 11.46
C GLU A 161 17.37 -19.60 10.06
N LEU A 162 17.07 -18.47 9.43
CA LEU A 162 17.56 -18.14 8.09
C LEU A 162 19.01 -17.66 8.13
N LYS A 163 19.79 -18.14 7.18
CA LYS A 163 21.20 -17.79 6.99
C LYS A 163 21.41 -16.85 5.81
N GLY A 164 20.54 -16.91 4.82
CA GLY A 164 20.57 -16.08 3.62
C GLY A 164 20.49 -14.59 3.97
N ARG A 165 21.21 -13.78 3.18
CA ARG A 165 21.16 -12.31 3.23
C ARG A 165 21.03 -11.70 1.84
N THR A 166 20.73 -12.54 0.86
CA THR A 166 20.35 -12.17 -0.52
C THR A 166 18.94 -12.66 -0.73
N MET A 167 18.00 -11.75 -1.02
CA MET A 167 16.59 -12.08 -1.18
C MET A 167 16.05 -11.60 -2.51
N ILE A 168 15.40 -12.48 -3.24
CA ILE A 168 14.58 -12.15 -4.41
C ILE A 168 13.12 -12.27 -3.96
N ASN A 169 12.45 -11.12 -3.82
CA ASN A 169 11.01 -11.07 -3.64
C ASN A 169 10.37 -11.19 -5.02
N LEU A 170 9.29 -11.95 -5.13
CA LEU A 170 8.65 -12.31 -6.40
C LEU A 170 7.25 -11.68 -6.56
N ASP A 171 6.99 -10.65 -5.78
CA ASP A 171 5.72 -9.97 -5.56
C ASP A 171 5.65 -8.61 -6.30
N SER A 172 6.19 -8.57 -7.52
CA SER A 172 6.06 -7.44 -8.43
C SER A 172 5.23 -7.83 -9.65
N GLU A 173 4.54 -6.85 -10.27
CA GLU A 173 3.49 -7.08 -11.25
C GLU A 173 3.87 -6.64 -12.67
N ASP A 174 5.05 -6.05 -12.83
CA ASP A 174 5.52 -5.49 -14.10
C ASP A 174 6.87 -6.11 -14.53
N GLU A 175 6.88 -6.77 -15.69
CA GLU A 175 8.10 -7.34 -16.25
C GLU A 175 9.15 -6.26 -16.57
N GLY A 176 10.39 -6.52 -16.13
CA GLY A 176 11.53 -5.64 -16.40
C GLY A 176 11.59 -4.42 -15.47
N ILE A 177 10.76 -4.38 -14.45
CA ILE A 177 10.88 -3.46 -13.33
C ILE A 177 11.51 -4.18 -12.14
N PHE A 178 12.59 -3.61 -11.62
CA PHE A 178 13.24 -4.06 -10.39
C PHE A 178 12.92 -3.06 -9.28
N THR A 179 12.05 -3.46 -8.36
CA THR A 179 11.76 -2.66 -7.19
C THR A 179 12.84 -2.87 -6.15
N VAL A 180 13.42 -1.78 -5.66
CA VAL A 180 14.60 -1.79 -4.78
C VAL A 180 14.41 -0.99 -3.49
N SER A 181 13.23 -0.49 -3.27
CA SER A 181 12.85 0.27 -2.07
C SER A 181 11.32 0.42 -2.02
N CYS A 182 10.77 0.43 -0.82
CA CYS A 182 9.37 0.77 -0.61
C CYS A 182 9.18 1.67 0.61
N ALA A 183 8.04 2.39 0.67
CA ALA A 183 7.75 3.22 1.81
C ALA A 183 7.25 2.38 3.00
N GLY A 184 7.75 2.68 4.19
CA GLY A 184 7.07 2.39 5.44
C GLY A 184 5.91 3.35 5.66
N GLY A 185 5.03 3.02 6.57
CA GLY A 185 3.85 3.83 6.84
C GLY A 185 3.38 3.79 8.28
N ALA A 186 2.48 4.72 8.61
CA ALA A 186 1.71 4.72 9.85
C ALA A 186 0.46 5.58 9.68
N THR A 187 -0.60 5.24 10.39
CA THR A 187 -1.78 6.09 10.57
C THR A 187 -1.66 6.84 11.87
N ALA A 188 -1.57 8.18 11.81
CA ALA A 188 -1.51 9.06 12.97
C ALA A 188 -2.82 9.81 13.17
N THR A 189 -3.31 9.91 14.40
CA THR A 189 -4.52 10.66 14.73
C THR A 189 -4.25 11.68 15.82
N ILE A 190 -4.60 12.94 15.56
CA ILE A 190 -4.65 14.03 16.53
C ILE A 190 -6.09 14.24 16.95
N SER A 191 -6.34 14.29 18.26
CA SER A 191 -7.67 14.39 18.84
C SER A 191 -7.74 15.55 19.83
N LEU A 192 -8.49 16.62 19.49
CA LEU A 192 -8.69 17.78 20.37
C LEU A 192 -9.98 17.64 21.21
N PRO A 193 -10.01 18.17 22.43
CA PRO A 193 -11.24 18.31 23.19
C PRO A 193 -12.29 19.15 22.42
N ALA A 194 -13.53 18.69 22.40
CA ALA A 194 -14.62 19.35 21.67
C ALA A 194 -15.81 19.65 22.60
N GLU A 195 -15.53 20.33 23.72
CA GLU A 195 -16.59 20.76 24.64
C GLU A 195 -17.59 21.68 23.91
N ARG A 196 -18.83 21.23 23.85
CA ARG A 196 -19.89 21.92 23.15
C ARG A 196 -20.76 22.71 24.12
N LYS A 197 -21.20 23.88 23.65
CA LYS A 197 -22.15 24.73 24.34
C LYS A 197 -23.15 25.33 23.37
N ALA A 198 -24.28 25.80 23.89
CA ALA A 198 -25.22 26.55 23.08
C ALA A 198 -24.53 27.81 22.55
N VAL A 199 -24.57 28.00 21.24
CA VAL A 199 -24.10 29.19 20.52
C VAL A 199 -25.24 29.76 19.69
N TYR A 200 -25.33 31.07 19.63
CA TYR A 200 -26.43 31.78 18.98
C TYR A 200 -25.92 32.75 17.92
N GLY A 201 -26.59 32.79 16.80
CA GLY A 201 -26.29 33.66 15.67
C GLY A 201 -26.64 33.00 14.35
N PRO A 202 -26.50 33.71 13.21
CA PRO A 202 -26.69 33.13 11.88
C PRO A 202 -25.81 31.93 11.64
N CYS A 203 -26.37 30.85 11.08
CA CYS A 203 -25.64 29.63 10.73
C CYS A 203 -25.27 29.66 9.25
N VAL A 204 -24.01 29.34 8.98
CA VAL A 204 -23.47 29.24 7.62
C VAL A 204 -22.84 27.90 7.40
N ARG A 205 -23.19 27.24 6.31
CA ARG A 205 -22.51 25.99 5.85
C ARG A 205 -21.45 26.37 4.83
N LEU A 206 -20.22 25.91 5.09
CA LEU A 206 -19.11 25.99 4.15
C LEU A 206 -18.96 24.64 3.43
N SER A 207 -18.69 24.68 2.14
CA SER A 207 -18.40 23.50 1.32
C SER A 207 -17.15 23.72 0.50
N VAL A 208 -16.28 22.72 0.51
CA VAL A 208 -15.19 22.51 -0.45
C VAL A 208 -15.50 21.22 -1.16
N ASP A 209 -15.64 21.24 -2.49
CA ASP A 209 -16.04 20.08 -3.30
C ASP A 209 -15.42 20.13 -4.70
N GLY A 210 -15.62 19.07 -5.50
CA GLY A 210 -15.16 19.00 -6.89
C GLY A 210 -13.65 18.78 -7.06
N LEU A 211 -12.90 18.45 -6.01
CA LEU A 211 -11.48 18.14 -6.13
C LEU A 211 -11.26 16.75 -6.71
N GLN A 212 -10.13 16.55 -7.42
CA GLN A 212 -9.80 15.30 -8.07
C GLN A 212 -9.58 14.15 -7.09
N GLY A 213 -8.92 14.40 -5.95
CA GLY A 213 -8.58 13.36 -4.98
C GLY A 213 -7.55 12.37 -5.53
N GLY A 214 -7.54 11.13 -5.01
CA GLY A 214 -6.65 10.06 -5.45
C GLY A 214 -6.04 9.26 -4.30
N HIS A 215 -5.22 8.26 -4.62
CA HIS A 215 -4.52 7.45 -3.62
C HIS A 215 -3.33 8.20 -3.03
N SER A 216 -3.24 8.29 -1.70
CA SER A 216 -2.20 9.08 -1.00
C SER A 216 -0.79 8.52 -1.10
N GLY A 217 -0.62 7.29 -1.54
CA GLY A 217 0.67 6.69 -1.90
C GLY A 217 0.97 6.91 -3.39
N ALA A 218 0.27 6.19 -4.27
CA ALA A 218 0.55 6.15 -5.69
C ALA A 218 0.40 7.51 -6.43
N GLU A 219 -0.45 8.42 -5.93
CA GLU A 219 -0.77 9.67 -6.64
C GLU A 219 -0.38 10.95 -5.88
N ILE A 220 0.25 10.86 -4.71
CA ILE A 220 0.63 12.03 -3.91
C ILE A 220 1.61 12.96 -4.66
N HIS A 221 2.41 12.40 -5.56
CA HIS A 221 3.35 13.14 -6.41
C HIS A 221 2.66 14.13 -7.36
N LYS A 222 1.36 13.94 -7.66
CA LYS A 222 0.54 14.81 -8.52
C LYS A 222 0.19 16.14 -7.84
N ASN A 223 0.49 16.30 -6.56
CA ASN A 223 0.28 17.52 -5.78
C ASN A 223 -1.17 18.06 -5.84
N ARG A 224 -2.16 17.18 -5.80
CA ARG A 224 -3.59 17.54 -5.81
C ARG A 224 -4.00 18.26 -4.53
N ALA A 225 -5.01 19.10 -4.62
CA ALA A 225 -5.56 19.79 -3.45
C ALA A 225 -6.20 18.81 -2.46
N ASN A 226 -6.03 19.09 -1.17
CA ASN A 226 -6.65 18.34 -0.08
C ASN A 226 -7.80 19.16 0.51
N ALA A 227 -9.04 18.68 0.40
CA ALA A 227 -10.22 19.41 0.83
C ALA A 227 -10.22 19.80 2.32
N ASN A 228 -9.60 18.99 3.19
CA ASN A 228 -9.48 19.30 4.62
C ASN A 228 -8.54 20.48 4.87
N LYS A 229 -7.44 20.56 4.12
CA LYS A 229 -6.51 21.70 4.16
C LYS A 229 -7.15 22.96 3.63
N VAL A 230 -7.85 22.86 2.49
CA VAL A 230 -8.56 24.01 1.89
C VAL A 230 -9.67 24.50 2.83
N MET A 231 -10.41 23.61 3.50
CA MET A 231 -11.42 24.00 4.49
C MET A 231 -10.78 24.70 5.70
N GLY A 232 -9.63 24.22 6.17
CA GLY A 232 -8.87 24.88 7.24
C GLY A 232 -8.51 26.33 6.86
N GLU A 233 -7.99 26.53 5.65
CA GLU A 233 -7.65 27.85 5.11
C GLU A 233 -8.90 28.73 4.92
N PHE A 234 -9.99 28.18 4.41
CA PHE A 234 -11.24 28.90 4.24
C PHE A 234 -11.75 29.43 5.58
N MET A 235 -11.82 28.59 6.60
CA MET A 235 -12.21 29.00 7.94
C MET A 235 -11.23 30.02 8.55
N ASP A 236 -9.92 29.89 8.30
CA ASP A 236 -8.92 30.85 8.79
C ASP A 236 -9.10 32.24 8.18
N ARG A 237 -9.38 32.32 6.90
CA ARG A 237 -9.67 33.61 6.22
C ARG A 237 -10.93 34.26 6.78
N ILE A 238 -11.97 33.48 7.09
CA ILE A 238 -13.21 34.00 7.68
C ILE A 238 -12.98 34.43 9.13
N GLN A 239 -12.26 33.65 9.96
CA GLN A 239 -12.03 34.00 11.36
C GLN A 239 -11.24 35.29 11.55
N LYS A 240 -10.43 35.69 10.58
CA LYS A 240 -9.74 37.01 10.57
C LYS A 240 -10.68 38.17 10.40
N LEU A 241 -11.89 37.94 9.86
CA LEU A 241 -12.92 38.94 9.69
C LEU A 241 -13.86 38.99 10.90
N MET A 242 -14.05 37.86 11.61
CA MET A 242 -14.97 37.74 12.72
C MET A 242 -14.77 36.50 13.57
N PRO A 243 -15.25 36.46 14.83
CA PRO A 243 -15.29 35.27 15.65
C PRO A 243 -16.22 34.20 15.07
N LEU A 244 -15.77 32.94 15.05
CA LEU A 244 -16.51 31.77 14.59
C LEU A 244 -16.75 30.78 15.72
N CYS A 245 -17.89 30.11 15.67
CA CYS A 245 -18.19 28.94 16.50
C CYS A 245 -18.53 27.76 15.60
N LEU A 246 -17.67 26.74 15.59
CA LEU A 246 -17.83 25.54 14.76
C LEU A 246 -18.88 24.60 15.38
N THR A 247 -19.90 24.22 14.60
CA THR A 247 -20.94 23.30 15.02
C THR A 247 -20.79 21.90 14.40
N SER A 248 -20.27 21.81 13.16
CA SER A 248 -19.93 20.54 12.53
C SER A 248 -18.74 20.70 11.59
N LEU A 249 -17.98 19.62 11.42
CA LEU A 249 -16.91 19.49 10.42
C LEU A 249 -16.77 18.03 10.03
N SER A 250 -16.76 17.75 8.75
CA SER A 250 -16.52 16.41 8.21
C SER A 250 -15.87 16.50 6.83
N GLY A 251 -14.76 15.80 6.64
CA GLY A 251 -14.08 15.71 5.36
C GLY A 251 -13.24 14.45 5.24
N GLY A 252 -13.26 13.85 4.06
CA GLY A 252 -12.62 12.58 3.76
C GLY A 252 -13.31 11.36 4.39
N THR A 253 -13.05 10.17 3.83
CA THR A 253 -13.67 8.90 4.26
C THR A 253 -12.63 7.82 4.57
N LYS A 254 -11.44 7.91 3.99
CA LYS A 254 -10.31 7.01 4.19
C LYS A 254 -9.04 7.82 4.42
N ASP A 255 -8.17 7.35 5.29
CA ASP A 255 -6.90 8.02 5.60
C ASP A 255 -5.92 7.98 4.41
N ASN A 256 -5.93 6.88 3.65
CA ASN A 256 -5.09 6.68 2.46
C ASN A 256 -5.66 7.27 1.16
N ALA A 257 -6.76 8.04 1.23
CA ALA A 257 -7.32 8.76 0.09
C ALA A 257 -7.18 10.27 0.27
N ILE A 258 -6.75 10.99 -0.76
CA ILE A 258 -6.72 12.45 -0.78
C ILE A 258 -8.18 12.96 -0.79
N PRO A 259 -8.63 13.70 0.22
CA PRO A 259 -10.03 14.13 0.33
C PRO A 259 -10.48 15.03 -0.82
N ARG A 260 -11.58 14.64 -1.46
CA ARG A 260 -12.21 15.38 -2.57
C ARG A 260 -13.18 16.45 -2.10
N SER A 261 -13.69 16.30 -0.88
CA SER A 261 -14.68 17.20 -0.30
C SER A 261 -14.53 17.36 1.21
N CYS A 262 -14.96 18.52 1.72
CA CYS A 262 -15.06 18.81 3.14
C CYS A 262 -16.20 19.79 3.39
N GLN A 263 -16.96 19.57 4.46
CA GLN A 263 -18.05 20.45 4.85
C GLN A 263 -17.91 20.88 6.32
N ALA A 264 -18.22 22.14 6.59
CA ALA A 264 -18.29 22.68 7.94
C ALA A 264 -19.57 23.50 8.13
N THR A 265 -20.12 23.53 9.33
CA THR A 265 -21.18 24.46 9.71
C THR A 265 -20.70 25.31 10.86
N LEU A 266 -20.89 26.59 10.74
CA LEU A 266 -20.45 27.60 11.72
C LEU A 266 -21.64 28.46 12.17
N VAL A 267 -21.54 28.99 13.38
CA VAL A 267 -22.27 30.21 13.78
C VAL A 267 -21.32 31.38 13.58
N ALA A 268 -21.73 32.31 12.71
CA ALA A 268 -20.97 33.50 12.33
C ALA A 268 -21.63 34.75 12.86
N MET A 269 -20.98 35.47 13.80
CA MET A 269 -21.59 36.66 14.40
C MET A 269 -21.26 37.91 13.59
N GLY A 270 -22.28 38.49 12.93
CA GLY A 270 -22.19 39.86 12.39
C GLY A 270 -21.66 39.98 10.97
N ILE A 271 -21.62 38.91 10.17
CA ILE A 271 -21.23 39.00 8.76
C ILE A 271 -22.39 38.75 7.80
N GLN A 272 -22.29 39.37 6.65
CA GLN A 272 -23.14 39.12 5.50
C GLN A 272 -22.56 37.94 4.71
N LEU A 273 -23.41 37.03 4.27
CA LEU A 273 -23.04 35.85 3.49
C LEU A 273 -22.21 36.19 2.24
N GLU A 274 -22.52 37.36 1.64
CA GLU A 274 -21.82 37.89 0.46
C GLU A 274 -20.31 38.06 0.72
N ARG A 275 -19.92 38.49 1.92
CA ARG A 275 -18.50 38.65 2.27
C ARG A 275 -17.79 37.31 2.44
N ILE A 276 -18.50 36.30 2.95
CA ILE A 276 -17.96 34.95 3.05
C ILE A 276 -17.80 34.35 1.64
N ASN A 277 -18.77 34.56 0.76
CA ASN A 277 -18.70 34.10 -0.62
C ASN A 277 -17.60 34.80 -1.44
N ALA A 278 -17.33 36.08 -1.16
CA ALA A 278 -16.17 36.75 -1.78
C ALA A 278 -14.84 36.09 -1.38
N VAL A 279 -14.67 35.69 -0.10
CA VAL A 279 -13.51 34.91 0.34
C VAL A 279 -13.48 33.54 -0.33
N ALA A 280 -14.64 32.90 -0.51
CA ALA A 280 -14.73 31.60 -1.18
C ALA A 280 -14.30 31.67 -2.66
N GLU A 281 -14.76 32.69 -3.40
CA GLU A 281 -14.40 32.92 -4.81
C GLU A 281 -12.89 33.17 -5.00
N GLU A 282 -12.29 33.99 -4.12
CA GLU A 282 -10.86 34.25 -4.13
C GLU A 282 -10.08 32.93 -3.89
N LEU A 283 -10.42 32.19 -2.83
CA LEU A 283 -9.77 30.91 -2.50
C LEU A 283 -10.00 29.86 -3.59
N GLN A 284 -11.18 29.80 -4.19
CA GLN A 284 -11.47 28.89 -5.30
C GLN A 284 -10.55 29.14 -6.50
N THR A 285 -10.35 30.41 -6.84
CA THR A 285 -9.46 30.80 -7.94
C THR A 285 -8.02 30.37 -7.64
N GLU A 286 -7.53 30.64 -6.44
CA GLU A 286 -6.18 30.22 -6.02
C GLU A 286 -6.01 28.69 -6.03
N VAL A 287 -7.02 27.92 -5.56
CA VAL A 287 -6.96 26.45 -5.54
C VAL A 287 -6.93 25.90 -6.96
N ARG A 288 -7.76 26.43 -7.86
CA ARG A 288 -7.78 26.03 -9.27
C ARG A 288 -6.43 26.23 -9.96
N GLU A 289 -5.83 27.39 -9.76
CA GLU A 289 -4.54 27.73 -10.36
C GLU A 289 -3.37 26.96 -9.75
N LYS A 290 -3.32 26.87 -8.42
CA LYS A 290 -2.18 26.29 -7.70
C LYS A 290 -2.08 24.77 -7.85
N TYR A 291 -3.22 24.07 -7.91
CA TYR A 291 -3.29 22.61 -7.84
C TYR A 291 -3.83 21.97 -9.14
N ASP A 292 -4.10 22.75 -10.17
CA ASP A 292 -4.73 22.27 -11.41
C ASP A 292 -6.06 21.53 -11.15
N GLU A 293 -6.95 22.18 -10.38
CA GLU A 293 -8.25 21.65 -9.95
C GLU A 293 -9.40 22.44 -10.64
N PRO A 294 -9.65 22.24 -11.94
CA PRO A 294 -10.59 23.07 -12.71
C PRO A 294 -12.03 22.99 -12.18
N ASP A 295 -12.41 21.84 -11.60
CA ASP A 295 -13.75 21.57 -11.11
C ASP A 295 -13.95 21.95 -9.62
N ALA A 296 -12.91 22.52 -8.96
CA ALA A 296 -13.01 22.93 -7.57
C ALA A 296 -14.16 23.92 -7.35
N VAL A 297 -14.99 23.64 -6.35
CA VAL A 297 -16.11 24.49 -5.92
C VAL A 297 -15.96 24.79 -4.44
N ILE A 298 -15.78 26.08 -4.11
CA ILE A 298 -15.72 26.57 -2.73
C ILE A 298 -16.81 27.58 -2.54
N GLN A 299 -17.72 27.36 -1.57
CA GLN A 299 -18.89 28.20 -1.41
C GLN A 299 -19.46 28.17 0.01
N ALA A 300 -20.26 29.16 0.34
CA ALA A 300 -20.97 29.24 1.59
C ALA A 300 -22.48 29.39 1.36
N PHE A 301 -23.27 28.73 2.21
CA PHE A 301 -24.74 28.74 2.14
C PHE A 301 -25.31 29.21 3.46
N ASP A 302 -26.38 29.97 3.40
CA ASP A 302 -27.20 30.26 4.56
C ASP A 302 -27.90 28.97 5.03
N VAL A 303 -27.96 28.80 6.34
CA VAL A 303 -28.69 27.71 6.97
C VAL A 303 -29.79 28.32 7.81
N ASP A 304 -31.05 27.98 7.52
CA ASP A 304 -32.21 28.49 8.24
C ASP A 304 -32.21 27.98 9.72
N ALA A 305 -31.25 28.50 10.48
CA ALA A 305 -31.08 28.24 11.90
C ALA A 305 -30.39 29.41 12.61
N LEU A 306 -30.83 29.69 13.83
CA LEU A 306 -30.25 30.76 14.67
C LEU A 306 -29.48 30.16 15.84
N GLY A 307 -28.41 29.46 15.53
CA GLY A 307 -27.54 28.87 16.53
C GLY A 307 -27.53 27.32 16.53
N GLY A 308 -26.86 26.74 17.51
CA GLY A 308 -26.69 25.29 17.64
C GLY A 308 -25.85 24.90 18.84
N ASN A 309 -25.51 23.63 18.93
CA ASN A 309 -24.57 23.11 19.92
C ASN A 309 -23.17 23.08 19.28
N GLY A 310 -22.33 24.04 19.61
CA GLY A 310 -21.04 24.28 18.95
C GLY A 310 -19.87 24.47 19.89
N LEU A 311 -18.69 24.52 19.33
CA LEU A 311 -17.44 24.86 20.05
C LEU A 311 -17.44 26.35 20.42
N SER A 312 -16.71 26.70 21.48
CA SER A 312 -16.40 28.11 21.77
C SER A 312 -15.53 28.69 20.63
N THR A 313 -15.46 30.02 20.55
CA THR A 313 -14.57 30.70 19.59
C THR A 313 -13.11 30.28 19.77
N GLN A 314 -12.65 30.12 21.02
CA GLN A 314 -11.30 29.66 21.33
C GLN A 314 -11.05 28.19 20.88
N ALA A 315 -11.98 27.27 21.15
CA ALA A 315 -11.86 25.89 20.69
C ALA A 315 -11.95 25.80 19.16
N THR A 316 -12.79 26.61 18.52
CA THR A 316 -12.85 26.73 17.07
C THR A 316 -11.53 27.22 16.49
N ALA A 317 -10.91 28.24 17.09
CA ALA A 317 -9.61 28.72 16.65
C ALA A 317 -8.49 27.67 16.78
N LYS A 318 -8.53 26.82 17.82
CA LYS A 318 -7.60 25.66 17.94
C LYS A 318 -7.79 24.66 16.80
N VAL A 319 -9.02 24.30 16.45
CA VAL A 319 -9.34 23.43 15.31
C VAL A 319 -8.80 24.01 14.00
N ILE A 320 -9.09 25.26 13.73
CA ILE A 320 -8.62 25.96 12.52
C ILE A 320 -7.09 26.01 12.51
N GLY A 321 -6.48 26.40 13.64
CA GLY A 321 -5.02 26.45 13.80
C GLY A 321 -4.35 25.11 13.51
N LEU A 322 -4.90 24.00 14.02
CA LEU A 322 -4.39 22.66 13.76
C LEU A 322 -4.49 22.30 12.26
N LEU A 323 -5.63 22.52 11.62
CA LEU A 323 -5.81 22.23 10.19
C LEU A 323 -4.83 23.04 9.32
N CYS A 324 -4.58 24.30 9.67
CA CYS A 324 -3.63 25.15 8.94
C CYS A 324 -2.17 24.75 9.21
N ALA A 325 -1.79 24.50 10.49
CA ALA A 325 -0.42 24.21 10.88
C ALA A 325 0.07 22.80 10.50
N ALA A 326 -0.83 21.81 10.49
CA ALA A 326 -0.47 20.45 10.17
C ALA A 326 0.07 20.33 8.74
N PRO A 327 1.22 19.66 8.52
CA PRO A 327 1.76 19.42 7.19
C PRO A 327 0.81 18.53 6.37
N ASN A 328 0.94 18.59 5.04
CA ASN A 328 0.21 17.74 4.10
C ASN A 328 0.94 17.64 2.76
N GLY A 329 0.79 16.54 2.04
CA GLY A 329 1.40 16.31 0.75
C GLY A 329 2.86 15.85 0.84
N VAL A 330 3.62 16.05 -0.23
CA VAL A 330 5.03 15.68 -0.33
C VAL A 330 5.87 16.53 0.62
N GLN A 331 6.66 15.87 1.47
CA GLN A 331 7.58 16.51 2.41
C GLN A 331 9.05 16.43 1.94
N ALA A 332 9.42 15.30 1.31
CA ALA A 332 10.75 15.11 0.74
C ALA A 332 10.69 14.28 -0.55
N ARG A 333 11.65 14.52 -1.44
CA ARG A 333 11.90 13.69 -2.63
C ARG A 333 13.26 13.03 -2.50
N SER A 334 13.40 11.81 -3.02
CA SER A 334 14.65 11.06 -3.02
C SER A 334 15.73 11.82 -3.81
N LYS A 335 16.97 11.75 -3.30
CA LYS A 335 18.15 12.23 -3.99
C LYS A 335 18.85 11.12 -4.77
N ASP A 336 18.54 9.88 -4.46
CA ASP A 336 19.17 8.68 -5.02
C ASP A 336 18.35 8.08 -6.17
N ILE A 337 17.01 8.25 -6.13
CA ILE A 337 16.09 7.73 -7.15
C ILE A 337 15.28 8.90 -7.72
N GLU A 338 15.48 9.21 -8.99
CA GLU A 338 14.83 10.33 -9.66
C GLU A 338 13.30 10.15 -9.68
N GLY A 339 12.57 11.23 -9.37
CA GLY A 339 11.11 11.26 -9.38
C GLY A 339 10.43 10.66 -8.14
N LEU A 340 11.13 9.86 -7.33
CA LEU A 340 10.55 9.22 -6.14
C LEU A 340 10.17 10.25 -5.07
N VAL A 341 8.93 10.18 -4.61
CA VAL A 341 8.52 10.81 -3.36
C VAL A 341 9.11 9.99 -2.21
N GLN A 342 9.99 10.60 -1.42
CA GLN A 342 10.63 9.94 -0.29
C GLN A 342 9.73 9.94 0.94
N THR A 343 9.21 11.13 1.31
CA THR A 343 8.40 11.31 2.51
C THR A 343 7.16 12.13 2.19
N SER A 344 6.02 11.69 2.65
CA SER A 344 4.74 12.37 2.48
C SER A 344 3.78 12.09 3.63
N LEU A 345 2.75 12.91 3.74
CA LEU A 345 1.58 12.58 4.52
C LEU A 345 0.32 13.14 3.88
N ASN A 346 -0.80 12.50 4.18
CA ASN A 346 -2.12 12.92 3.74
C ASN A 346 -3.02 13.16 4.95
N MET A 347 -3.59 14.36 5.07
CA MET A 347 -4.66 14.66 6.01
C MET A 347 -5.96 14.03 5.49
N GLY A 348 -6.13 12.71 5.71
CA GLY A 348 -7.17 11.91 5.06
C GLY A 348 -8.57 12.14 5.62
N ILE A 349 -8.71 12.20 6.94
CA ILE A 349 -10.03 12.31 7.58
C ILE A 349 -10.03 13.43 8.60
N THR A 350 -11.07 14.27 8.57
CA THR A 350 -11.38 15.24 9.63
C THR A 350 -12.80 15.06 10.10
N LYS A 351 -13.03 15.03 11.40
CA LYS A 351 -14.38 14.84 11.96
C LYS A 351 -14.55 15.53 13.31
N LEU A 352 -15.59 16.35 13.43
CA LEU A 352 -16.04 16.90 14.70
C LEU A 352 -17.18 16.05 15.29
N GLY A 353 -16.85 15.17 16.23
CA GLY A 353 -17.76 14.35 17.02
C GLY A 353 -17.80 14.79 18.48
N GLU A 354 -17.65 13.83 19.42
CA GLU A 354 -17.41 14.09 20.84
C GLU A 354 -16.04 14.73 21.09
N ARG A 355 -15.11 14.44 20.20
CA ARG A 355 -13.81 15.09 20.04
C ARG A 355 -13.67 15.56 18.60
N PHE A 356 -12.77 16.49 18.35
CA PHE A 356 -12.33 16.79 16.99
C PHE A 356 -11.13 15.89 16.65
N ASN A 357 -11.25 15.08 15.62
CA ASN A 357 -10.21 14.17 15.18
C ASN A 357 -9.70 14.54 13.78
N VAL A 358 -8.38 14.48 13.62
CA VAL A 358 -7.70 14.55 12.32
C VAL A 358 -6.83 13.32 12.18
N THR A 359 -7.05 12.55 11.12
CA THR A 359 -6.30 11.32 10.84
C THR A 359 -5.43 11.52 9.60
N PHE A 360 -4.17 11.12 9.72
CA PHE A 360 -3.14 11.23 8.69
C PHE A 360 -2.64 9.85 8.30
N SER A 361 -2.44 9.63 7.00
CA SER A 361 -1.60 8.54 6.49
C SER A 361 -0.20 9.09 6.24
N VAL A 362 0.78 8.59 6.97
CA VAL A 362 2.20 8.98 6.87
C VAL A 362 2.94 7.90 6.11
N ARG A 363 3.81 8.29 5.17
CA ARG A 363 4.66 7.38 4.39
C ARG A 363 6.05 7.94 4.20
N SER A 364 7.06 7.08 4.32
CA SER A 364 8.44 7.42 3.97
C SER A 364 9.23 6.18 3.58
N SER A 365 10.08 6.27 2.55
CA SER A 365 11.07 5.25 2.22
C SER A 365 12.35 5.34 3.06
N VAL A 366 12.36 6.23 4.09
CA VAL A 366 13.43 6.39 5.07
C VAL A 366 12.81 6.38 6.47
N ASN A 367 13.12 5.38 7.29
CA ASN A 367 12.50 5.17 8.59
C ASN A 367 12.68 6.38 9.52
N SER A 368 13.87 6.96 9.58
CA SER A 368 14.11 8.15 10.43
C SER A 368 13.27 9.37 10.02
N GLU A 369 12.98 9.56 8.74
CA GLU A 369 12.10 10.65 8.29
C GLU A 369 10.61 10.37 8.59
N LYS A 370 10.20 9.08 8.56
CA LYS A 370 8.86 8.67 9.03
C LYS A 370 8.70 9.05 10.50
N GLU A 371 9.66 8.64 11.35
CA GLU A 371 9.64 8.95 12.77
C GLU A 371 9.64 10.47 13.04
N ASP A 372 10.50 11.24 12.37
CA ASP A 372 10.54 12.69 12.48
C ASP A 372 9.19 13.34 12.15
N LEU A 373 8.47 12.81 11.17
CA LEU A 373 7.16 13.32 10.79
C LEU A 373 6.07 12.96 11.80
N LEU A 374 6.13 11.75 12.36
CA LEU A 374 5.24 11.31 13.44
C LEU A 374 5.45 12.14 14.72
N GLU A 375 6.70 12.39 15.10
CA GLU A 375 7.02 13.26 16.26
C GLU A 375 6.58 14.73 16.04
N LYS A 376 6.65 15.24 14.80
CA LYS A 376 6.07 16.57 14.46
C LYS A 376 4.55 16.59 14.69
N LEU A 377 3.82 15.54 14.27
CA LEU A 377 2.38 15.44 14.49
C LEU A 377 2.05 15.35 15.98
N LYS A 378 2.83 14.58 16.73
CA LYS A 378 2.70 14.49 18.19
C LYS A 378 2.96 15.84 18.87
N GLY A 379 4.00 16.56 18.48
CA GLY A 379 4.28 17.91 18.97
C GLY A 379 3.14 18.89 18.65
N LEU A 380 2.48 18.77 17.48
CA LEU A 380 1.29 19.57 17.17
C LEU A 380 0.11 19.20 18.08
N ALA A 381 -0.11 17.92 18.36
CA ALA A 381 -1.16 17.51 19.29
C ALA A 381 -0.94 18.12 20.68
N GLU A 382 0.28 18.07 21.19
CA GLU A 382 0.65 18.66 22.49
C GLU A 382 0.48 20.19 22.48
N PHE A 383 0.95 20.88 21.42
CA PHE A 383 0.80 22.33 21.29
C PHE A 383 -0.66 22.80 21.32
N PHE A 384 -1.57 22.04 20.69
CA PHE A 384 -2.99 22.33 20.70
C PHE A 384 -3.75 21.69 21.90
N GLU A 385 -3.03 21.16 22.90
CA GLU A 385 -3.62 20.51 24.10
C GLU A 385 -4.52 19.32 23.74
N GLY A 386 -4.11 18.56 22.74
CA GLY A 386 -4.80 17.37 22.24
C GLY A 386 -4.10 16.07 22.64
N ASN A 387 -4.68 14.96 22.24
CA ASN A 387 -4.10 13.62 22.33
C ASN A 387 -3.55 13.19 20.98
N TYR A 388 -2.50 12.39 20.98
CA TYR A 388 -1.93 11.73 19.83
C TYR A 388 -2.10 10.21 19.97
N SER A 389 -2.37 9.54 18.86
CA SER A 389 -2.30 8.08 18.75
C SER A 389 -1.81 7.68 17.36
N GLN A 390 -1.15 6.54 17.27
CA GLN A 390 -0.75 5.94 16.01
C GLN A 390 -1.11 4.46 15.95
N SER A 391 -1.26 3.91 14.74
CA SER A 391 -1.58 2.51 14.47
C SER A 391 -1.14 2.13 13.07
N GLY A 392 -1.11 0.81 12.77
CA GLY A 392 -0.79 0.29 11.46
C GLY A 392 0.61 0.73 11.00
N GLU A 393 1.56 0.72 11.92
CA GLU A 393 2.94 1.07 11.63
C GLU A 393 3.67 -0.11 11.00
N TYR A 394 4.43 0.18 9.93
CA TYR A 394 5.35 -0.77 9.31
C TYR A 394 6.60 -0.04 8.81
N PRO A 395 7.76 -0.72 8.79
CA PRO A 395 9.03 -0.12 8.40
C PRO A 395 9.15 0.08 6.89
N ALA A 396 10.01 1.00 6.49
CA ALA A 396 10.44 1.14 5.11
C ALA A 396 11.45 0.05 4.74
N TRP A 397 11.40 -0.38 3.49
CA TRP A 397 12.53 -1.00 2.83
C TRP A 397 13.39 0.10 2.22
N GLU A 398 14.45 0.49 2.92
CA GLU A 398 15.31 1.58 2.51
C GLU A 398 16.19 1.20 1.31
N PHE A 399 16.40 2.14 0.39
CA PHE A 399 17.25 1.94 -0.77
C PHE A 399 18.69 1.63 -0.37
N ARG A 400 19.21 0.48 -0.80
CA ARG A 400 20.58 0.07 -0.60
C ARG A 400 21.46 0.51 -1.77
N LYS A 401 22.40 1.44 -1.54
CA LYS A 401 23.30 1.96 -2.59
C LYS A 401 24.24 0.87 -3.15
N ASP A 402 24.82 0.09 -2.25
CA ASP A 402 25.79 -0.98 -2.58
C ASP A 402 25.12 -2.35 -2.61
N SER A 403 24.23 -2.58 -3.58
CA SER A 403 23.52 -3.86 -3.76
C SER A 403 24.22 -4.72 -4.81
N VAL A 404 24.86 -5.80 -4.36
CA VAL A 404 25.50 -6.78 -5.25
C VAL A 404 24.44 -7.55 -6.04
N LEU A 405 23.32 -7.87 -5.39
CA LEU A 405 22.20 -8.56 -6.04
C LEU A 405 21.65 -7.73 -7.19
N ARG A 406 21.26 -6.47 -6.94
CA ARG A 406 20.74 -5.58 -7.97
C ARG A 406 21.68 -5.44 -9.16
N ASP A 407 22.96 -5.19 -8.89
CA ASP A 407 23.95 -4.97 -9.95
C ASP A 407 24.17 -6.25 -10.79
N THR A 408 24.14 -7.43 -10.15
CA THR A 408 24.17 -8.73 -10.82
C THR A 408 22.91 -8.94 -11.67
N MET A 409 21.72 -8.68 -11.12
CA MET A 409 20.46 -8.83 -11.85
C MET A 409 20.37 -7.89 -13.05
N VAL A 410 20.77 -6.62 -12.91
CA VAL A 410 20.80 -5.65 -14.02
C VAL A 410 21.71 -6.13 -15.14
N ARG A 411 22.90 -6.61 -14.80
CA ARG A 411 23.85 -7.16 -15.79
C ARG A 411 23.25 -8.35 -16.54
N ILE A 412 22.68 -9.31 -15.83
CA ILE A 412 22.07 -10.51 -16.41
C ILE A 412 20.87 -10.14 -17.30
N TYR A 413 20.00 -9.23 -16.84
CA TYR A 413 18.85 -8.81 -17.61
C TYR A 413 19.26 -8.16 -18.94
N ARG A 414 20.29 -7.31 -18.93
CA ARG A 414 20.87 -6.71 -20.13
C ARG A 414 21.45 -7.77 -21.07
N GLU A 415 22.18 -8.74 -20.54
CA GLU A 415 22.77 -9.82 -21.34
C GLU A 415 21.71 -10.70 -22.00
N MET A 416 20.63 -11.04 -21.29
CA MET A 416 19.55 -11.90 -21.78
C MET A 416 18.63 -11.22 -22.79
N PHE A 417 18.23 -9.96 -22.48
CA PHE A 417 17.14 -9.29 -23.22
C PHE A 417 17.61 -8.12 -24.08
N GLY A 418 18.88 -7.71 -24.01
CA GLY A 418 19.43 -6.60 -24.80
C GLY A 418 18.86 -5.23 -24.45
N LYS A 419 18.18 -5.09 -23.30
CA LYS A 419 17.57 -3.85 -22.78
C LYS A 419 17.90 -3.67 -21.31
N GLU A 420 17.90 -2.42 -20.82
CA GLU A 420 18.05 -2.13 -19.40
C GLU A 420 16.73 -2.38 -18.67
N PRO A 421 16.74 -3.00 -17.47
CA PRO A 421 15.58 -3.00 -16.61
C PRO A 421 15.36 -1.60 -16.02
N GLN A 422 14.15 -1.30 -15.61
CA GLN A 422 13.89 -0.10 -14.83
C GLN A 422 14.10 -0.42 -13.34
N VAL A 423 15.00 0.33 -12.69
CA VAL A 423 15.23 0.21 -11.24
C VAL A 423 14.42 1.30 -10.56
N LEU A 424 13.36 0.90 -9.87
CA LEU A 424 12.38 1.81 -9.29
C LEU A 424 12.21 1.56 -7.79
N ALA A 425 11.54 2.51 -7.15
CA ALA A 425 11.02 2.36 -5.79
C ALA A 425 9.55 2.75 -5.78
N ILE A 426 8.77 2.13 -4.91
CA ILE A 426 7.35 2.42 -4.77
C ILE A 426 7.06 3.20 -3.49
N HIS A 427 6.06 4.07 -3.57
CA HIS A 427 5.60 4.85 -2.40
C HIS A 427 4.39 4.16 -1.72
N ALA A 428 4.47 2.83 -1.64
CA ALA A 428 3.54 1.91 -0.96
C ALA A 428 4.34 0.93 -0.11
N GLY A 429 3.70 0.10 0.72
CA GLY A 429 4.36 -0.94 1.50
C GLY A 429 4.61 -2.20 0.67
N LEU A 430 5.66 -2.94 1.01
CA LEU A 430 5.94 -4.31 0.62
C LEU A 430 6.49 -5.05 1.83
N GLU A 431 6.32 -6.36 1.89
CA GLU A 431 6.84 -7.21 2.97
C GLU A 431 8.36 -7.12 3.12
N CYS A 432 9.08 -6.75 2.05
CA CYS A 432 10.52 -6.50 2.06
C CYS A 432 10.97 -5.54 3.18
N GLY A 433 10.12 -4.59 3.59
CA GLY A 433 10.40 -3.70 4.72
C GLY A 433 10.44 -4.45 6.06
N LEU A 434 9.41 -5.23 6.35
CA LEU A 434 9.27 -6.04 7.57
C LEU A 434 10.36 -7.13 7.64
N LEU A 435 10.58 -7.82 6.54
CA LEU A 435 11.60 -8.89 6.46
C LEU A 435 13.01 -8.32 6.58
N GLY A 436 13.27 -7.15 5.97
CA GLY A 436 14.56 -6.47 6.06
C GLY A 436 14.89 -5.98 7.48
N GLU A 437 13.90 -5.58 8.27
CA GLU A 437 14.08 -5.25 9.69
C GLU A 437 14.48 -6.48 10.50
N LYS A 438 13.88 -7.65 10.21
CA LYS A 438 14.17 -8.92 10.88
C LYS A 438 15.49 -9.58 10.43
N LEU A 439 15.99 -9.25 9.24
CA LEU A 439 17.20 -9.79 8.64
C LEU A 439 18.26 -8.70 8.39
N PRO A 440 18.98 -8.25 9.43
CA PRO A 440 19.99 -7.19 9.28
C PRO A 440 21.00 -7.51 8.18
N GLY A 441 21.24 -6.53 7.31
CA GLY A 441 22.16 -6.66 6.19
C GLY A 441 21.58 -7.32 4.93
N LEU A 442 20.27 -7.56 4.90
CA LEU A 442 19.58 -8.12 3.74
C LEU A 442 19.82 -7.27 2.49
N ASP A 443 20.22 -7.90 1.39
CA ASP A 443 20.24 -7.33 0.04
C ASP A 443 19.06 -7.91 -0.73
N CYS A 444 18.11 -7.06 -1.10
CA CYS A 444 16.83 -7.46 -1.65
C CYS A 444 16.50 -6.73 -2.94
N VAL A 445 15.89 -7.44 -3.88
CA VAL A 445 15.27 -6.91 -5.10
C VAL A 445 13.94 -7.62 -5.31
N SER A 446 12.89 -6.87 -5.63
CA SER A 446 11.60 -7.44 -6.01
C SER A 446 11.43 -7.41 -7.53
N ILE A 447 10.96 -8.52 -8.09
CA ILE A 447 10.63 -8.72 -9.50
C ILE A 447 9.35 -9.54 -9.64
N GLY A 448 8.77 -9.55 -10.82
CA GLY A 448 7.63 -10.42 -11.13
C GLY A 448 7.29 -10.41 -12.61
N PRO A 449 6.37 -11.27 -13.04
CA PRO A 449 5.84 -11.27 -14.39
C PRO A 449 4.83 -10.15 -14.60
N GLN A 450 4.47 -9.87 -15.86
CA GLN A 450 3.44 -8.89 -16.18
C GLN A 450 2.07 -9.42 -15.75
N MET A 451 1.42 -8.68 -14.87
CA MET A 451 0.02 -8.88 -14.48
C MET A 451 -0.82 -7.67 -14.86
N HIS A 452 -2.11 -7.86 -14.97
CA HIS A 452 -3.06 -6.80 -15.33
C HIS A 452 -4.30 -6.89 -14.46
N ASP A 453 -4.88 -5.74 -14.13
CA ASP A 453 -6.15 -5.61 -13.42
C ASP A 453 -6.20 -6.43 -12.11
N ILE A 454 -5.06 -6.55 -11.40
CA ILE A 454 -4.98 -7.23 -10.10
C ILE A 454 -6.07 -6.71 -9.14
N HIS A 455 -6.45 -7.50 -8.15
CA HIS A 455 -7.49 -7.18 -7.18
C HIS A 455 -8.88 -6.90 -7.80
N THR A 456 -9.11 -7.40 -9.02
CA THR A 456 -10.42 -7.35 -9.69
C THR A 456 -10.76 -8.68 -10.33
N SER A 457 -12.04 -8.90 -10.64
CA SER A 457 -12.49 -10.08 -11.39
C SER A 457 -11.99 -10.16 -12.85
N ARG A 458 -11.15 -9.21 -13.28
CA ARG A 458 -10.52 -9.16 -14.61
C ARG A 458 -9.01 -9.40 -14.56
N GLU A 459 -8.51 -9.80 -13.42
CA GLU A 459 -7.09 -10.09 -13.23
C GLU A 459 -6.57 -11.10 -14.26
N LYS A 460 -5.37 -10.84 -14.79
CA LYS A 460 -4.72 -11.65 -15.83
C LYS A 460 -3.23 -11.72 -15.61
N LEU A 461 -2.69 -12.92 -15.82
CA LEU A 461 -1.25 -13.19 -15.84
C LEU A 461 -0.78 -13.43 -17.27
N ASP A 462 0.24 -12.68 -17.74
CA ASP A 462 0.80 -12.83 -19.09
C ASP A 462 1.70 -14.08 -19.16
N ILE A 463 1.35 -15.01 -20.09
CA ILE A 463 2.03 -16.30 -20.23
C ILE A 463 3.49 -16.11 -20.66
N ALA A 464 3.74 -15.25 -21.66
CA ALA A 464 5.09 -15.04 -22.17
C ALA A 464 5.98 -14.34 -21.14
N SER A 465 5.42 -13.41 -20.38
CA SER A 465 6.11 -12.75 -19.29
C SER A 465 6.45 -13.70 -18.14
N THR A 466 5.54 -14.63 -17.81
CA THR A 466 5.80 -15.70 -16.85
C THR A 466 7.01 -16.54 -17.25
N GLU A 467 7.11 -16.90 -18.53
CA GLU A 467 8.26 -17.63 -19.06
C GLU A 467 9.54 -16.78 -19.04
N CYS A 468 9.47 -15.51 -19.39
CA CYS A 468 10.60 -14.57 -19.36
C CYS A 468 11.14 -14.42 -17.91
N THR A 469 10.26 -14.19 -16.94
CA THR A 469 10.62 -14.05 -15.52
C THR A 469 11.23 -15.33 -14.98
N TRP A 470 10.65 -16.48 -15.32
CA TRP A 470 11.23 -17.80 -14.95
C TRP A 470 12.66 -17.96 -15.45
N LYS A 471 12.90 -17.76 -16.75
CA LYS A 471 14.23 -17.87 -17.34
C LYS A 471 15.22 -16.89 -16.71
N PHE A 472 14.78 -15.68 -16.41
CA PHE A 472 15.58 -14.68 -15.75
C PHE A 472 15.94 -15.11 -14.31
N LEU A 473 14.97 -15.59 -13.52
CA LEU A 473 15.19 -16.09 -12.17
C LEU A 473 16.21 -17.24 -12.16
N LEU A 474 16.08 -18.19 -13.08
CA LEU A 474 17.04 -19.30 -13.22
C LEU A 474 18.46 -18.82 -13.49
N GLU A 475 18.62 -17.87 -14.43
CA GLU A 475 19.95 -17.36 -14.76
C GLU A 475 20.54 -16.51 -13.62
N VAL A 476 19.70 -15.78 -12.86
CA VAL A 476 20.13 -15.06 -11.66
C VAL A 476 20.64 -16.05 -10.61
N LEU A 477 19.86 -17.07 -10.25
CA LEU A 477 20.23 -18.06 -9.23
C LEU A 477 21.54 -18.80 -9.57
N LYS A 478 21.75 -19.11 -10.82
CA LYS A 478 22.99 -19.74 -11.32
C LYS A 478 24.22 -18.83 -11.19
N ASN A 479 24.05 -17.53 -11.06
CA ASN A 479 25.12 -16.53 -10.97
C ASN A 479 25.32 -15.98 -9.54
N LEU A 480 24.58 -16.47 -8.55
CA LEU A 480 24.70 -16.17 -7.12
C LEU A 480 25.43 -17.30 -6.39
#